data_f0851daadd57dbcc2f6f4c544df57dde
#
_entry.id   f0851daadd57dbcc2f6f4c544df57dde
#
_cell.length_a   1.000
_cell.length_b   1.000
_cell.length_c   1.000
_cell.angle_alpha   90.00
_cell.angle_beta   90.00
_cell.angle_gamma   90.00
#
_symmetry.space_group_name_H-M   'P 1'
#
loop_
_entity.id
_entity.type
_entity.pdbx_description
1 polymer ?
#
loop_
_entity_poly.entity_id
_entity_poly.type
_entity_poly.pdbx_seq_one_letter_code
_entity_poly.pdbx_strand_id
1 'polypeptide(L)'
;MRVFVLGVGATGSLLVQLLTRQGHRVSCGDRDPERARRFLGATSTIPVHEVNARNIRSIVKAACGAQLLINACPAILNKIVLRAALRLRAHYLDMAAHLTESPFRAEQLRFETGFQDLRRTAVITAGVAPGLTNLLIAASADLLDTVETVYVRLYEATESDSPVSQWSAEVAFDEAVSRPRLYRH
;
A
#
# COMPACT_ATOMS: atom_id res chain seq x y z
N MET A 1 13.42 11.69 -5.75
CA MET A 1 12.30 11.42 -6.68
C MET A 1 11.12 12.34 -6.34
N ARG A 2 10.18 12.53 -7.29
CA ARG A 2 8.86 13.08 -7.00
C ARG A 2 7.91 11.94 -6.67
N VAL A 3 7.39 11.93 -5.44
CA VAL A 3 6.53 10.86 -4.91
C VAL A 3 5.16 11.42 -4.58
N PHE A 4 4.13 10.70 -4.98
CA PHE A 4 2.76 10.98 -4.58
C PHE A 4 2.21 9.84 -3.72
N VAL A 5 1.77 10.16 -2.50
CA VAL A 5 1.16 9.19 -1.58
C VAL A 5 -0.35 9.38 -1.59
N LEU A 6 -1.08 8.37 -2.01
CA LEU A 6 -2.55 8.35 -2.05
C LEU A 6 -3.08 7.62 -0.80
N GLY A 7 -3.90 8.32 0.00
CA GLY A 7 -4.38 7.88 1.30
C GLY A 7 -3.45 8.35 2.43
N VAL A 8 -3.94 9.27 3.26
CA VAL A 8 -3.17 9.88 4.35
C VAL A 8 -3.83 9.55 5.69
N GLY A 9 -3.87 8.26 5.99
CA GLY A 9 -4.17 7.74 7.32
C GLY A 9 -2.88 7.54 8.12
N ALA A 10 -2.92 6.70 9.15
CA ALA A 10 -1.76 6.41 10.00
C ALA A 10 -0.52 5.98 9.17
N THR A 11 -0.67 4.97 8.33
CA THR A 11 0.43 4.46 7.49
C THR A 11 0.88 5.46 6.43
N GLY A 12 -0.09 6.08 5.71
CA GLY A 12 0.25 7.03 4.65
C GLY A 12 0.95 8.28 5.17
N SER A 13 0.55 8.81 6.32
CA SER A 13 1.23 9.96 6.93
C SER A 13 2.65 9.63 7.37
N LEU A 14 2.89 8.44 7.93
CA LEU A 14 4.21 7.98 8.28
C LEU A 14 5.11 7.85 7.04
N LEU A 15 4.61 7.27 5.95
CA LEU A 15 5.33 7.20 4.67
C LEU A 15 5.70 8.58 4.14
N VAL A 16 4.77 9.53 4.16
CA VAL A 16 5.02 10.92 3.76
C VAL A 16 6.17 11.51 4.56
N GLN A 17 6.16 11.34 5.89
CA GLN A 17 7.21 11.86 6.77
C GLN A 17 8.57 11.20 6.50
N LEU A 18 8.62 9.87 6.40
CA LEU A 18 9.86 9.13 6.17
C LEU A 18 10.49 9.48 4.82
N LEU A 19 9.69 9.52 3.75
CA LEU A 19 10.14 9.86 2.40
C LEU A 19 10.64 11.31 2.32
N THR A 20 9.99 12.23 3.02
CA THR A 20 10.43 13.63 3.10
C THR A 20 11.76 13.74 3.82
N ARG A 21 11.95 13.03 4.95
CA ARG A 21 13.23 12.98 5.67
C ARG A 21 14.37 12.40 4.82
N GLN A 22 14.04 11.50 3.89
CA GLN A 22 14.99 10.94 2.93
C GLN A 22 15.28 11.86 1.73
N GLY A 23 14.78 13.09 1.73
CA GLY A 23 15.04 14.08 0.70
C GLY A 23 14.21 13.92 -0.58
N HIS A 24 13.13 13.14 -0.54
CA HIS A 24 12.21 13.05 -1.67
C HIS A 24 11.26 14.27 -1.71
N ARG A 25 10.85 14.66 -2.92
CA ARG A 25 9.78 15.66 -3.09
C ARG A 25 8.45 14.94 -3.00
N VAL A 26 7.78 15.08 -1.86
CA VAL A 26 6.55 14.37 -1.55
C VAL A 26 5.36 15.32 -1.65
N SER A 27 4.29 14.86 -2.27
CA SER A 27 2.94 15.39 -2.15
C SER A 27 1.98 14.23 -1.89
N CYS A 28 0.80 14.52 -1.39
CA CYS A 28 -0.15 13.47 -1.04
C CYS A 28 -1.59 13.86 -1.40
N GLY A 29 -2.46 12.86 -1.38
CA GLY A 29 -3.87 13.03 -1.63
C GLY A 29 -4.73 12.17 -0.74
N ASP A 30 -5.84 12.73 -0.31
CA ASP A 30 -6.88 12.05 0.47
C ASP A 30 -8.26 12.57 0.05
N ARG A 31 -9.31 11.82 0.33
CA ARG A 31 -10.68 12.29 0.14
C ARG A 31 -11.08 13.40 1.11
N ASP A 32 -10.40 13.46 2.25
CA ASP A 32 -10.56 14.45 3.31
C ASP A 32 -9.21 15.13 3.60
N PRO A 33 -8.90 16.25 2.92
CA PRO A 33 -7.62 16.94 3.10
C PRO A 33 -7.41 17.50 4.50
N GLU A 34 -8.46 17.85 5.21
CA GLU A 34 -8.34 18.39 6.58
C GLU A 34 -7.95 17.29 7.56
N ARG A 35 -8.58 16.13 7.46
CA ARG A 35 -8.17 14.96 8.21
C ARG A 35 -6.72 14.57 7.89
N ALA A 36 -6.33 14.57 6.61
CA ALA A 36 -4.96 14.30 6.18
C ALA A 36 -3.96 15.27 6.83
N ARG A 37 -4.25 16.56 6.87
CA ARG A 37 -3.40 17.55 7.54
C ARG A 37 -3.25 17.29 9.02
N ARG A 38 -4.30 16.84 9.71
CA ARG A 38 -4.20 16.43 11.13
C ARG A 38 -3.21 15.29 11.34
N PHE A 39 -3.22 14.28 10.46
CA PHE A 39 -2.26 13.17 10.51
C PHE A 39 -0.82 13.60 10.22
N LEU A 40 -0.62 14.56 9.34
CA LEU A 40 0.72 15.09 9.00
C LEU A 40 1.29 16.03 10.08
N GLY A 41 0.42 16.56 10.93
CA GLY A 41 0.77 17.56 11.94
C GLY A 41 0.64 19.01 11.45
N ALA A 42 0.33 19.91 12.39
CA ALA A 42 -0.01 21.30 12.11
C ALA A 42 1.12 22.10 11.41
N THR A 43 2.37 21.69 11.60
CA THR A 43 3.55 22.37 11.03
C THR A 43 3.98 21.79 9.68
N SER A 44 3.26 20.79 9.16
CA SER A 44 3.62 20.14 7.89
C SER A 44 3.39 21.09 6.71
N THR A 45 4.40 21.26 5.88
CA THR A 45 4.35 22.02 4.61
C THR A 45 4.08 21.14 3.39
N ILE A 46 3.81 19.87 3.59
CA ILE A 46 3.58 18.91 2.51
C ILE A 46 2.27 19.26 1.78
N PRO A 47 2.29 19.38 0.43
CA PRO A 47 1.09 19.62 -0.35
C PRO A 47 0.10 18.47 -0.21
N VAL A 48 -1.14 18.79 0.21
CA VAL A 48 -2.24 17.84 0.35
C VAL A 48 -3.33 18.21 -0.67
N HIS A 49 -3.68 17.24 -1.51
CA HIS A 49 -4.71 17.39 -2.53
C HIS A 49 -5.98 16.64 -2.14
N GLU A 50 -7.13 17.20 -2.47
CA GLU A 50 -8.38 16.44 -2.41
C GLU A 50 -8.43 15.46 -3.59
N VAL A 51 -8.55 14.16 -3.30
CA VAL A 51 -8.52 13.10 -4.31
C VAL A 51 -9.57 12.03 -4.04
N ASN A 52 -10.44 11.82 -5.02
CA ASN A 52 -11.29 10.64 -5.02
C ASN A 52 -10.52 9.45 -5.60
N ALA A 53 -10.07 8.54 -4.74
CA ALA A 53 -9.32 7.35 -5.12
C ALA A 53 -10.13 6.34 -5.97
N ARG A 54 -11.44 6.47 -6.05
CA ARG A 54 -12.30 5.69 -6.96
C ARG A 54 -12.35 6.27 -8.39
N ASN A 55 -11.74 7.45 -8.61
CA ASN A 55 -11.74 8.13 -9.89
C ASN A 55 -10.31 8.31 -10.42
N ILE A 56 -9.97 7.56 -11.48
CA ILE A 56 -8.64 7.61 -12.09
C ILE A 56 -8.25 9.03 -12.54
N ARG A 57 -9.19 9.81 -13.08
CA ARG A 57 -8.90 11.18 -13.52
C ARG A 57 -8.54 12.08 -12.34
N SER A 58 -9.21 11.92 -11.19
CA SER A 58 -8.89 12.64 -9.97
C SER A 58 -7.46 12.33 -9.50
N ILE A 59 -7.08 11.05 -9.48
CA ILE A 59 -5.73 10.61 -9.10
C ILE A 59 -4.69 11.19 -10.07
N VAL A 60 -4.90 11.03 -11.38
CA VAL A 60 -3.95 11.48 -12.41
C VAL A 60 -3.76 12.99 -12.37
N LYS A 61 -4.83 13.75 -12.15
CA LYS A 61 -4.75 15.22 -12.01
C LYS A 61 -3.89 15.62 -10.81
N ALA A 62 -4.14 15.03 -9.64
CA ALA A 62 -3.45 15.38 -8.41
C ALA A 62 -1.98 14.91 -8.40
N ALA A 63 -1.72 13.71 -8.93
CA ALA A 63 -0.40 13.10 -8.96
C ALA A 63 0.42 13.46 -10.22
N CYS A 64 0.00 14.49 -10.97
CA CYS A 64 0.67 14.88 -12.21
C CYS A 64 2.16 15.15 -11.98
N GLY A 65 3.01 14.53 -12.79
CA GLY A 65 4.47 14.64 -12.69
C GLY A 65 5.11 13.76 -11.60
N ALA A 66 4.35 12.96 -10.87
CA ALA A 66 4.91 11.98 -9.96
C ALA A 66 5.70 10.91 -10.72
N GLN A 67 6.84 10.51 -10.17
CA GLN A 67 7.67 9.39 -10.67
C GLN A 67 7.30 8.08 -9.99
N LEU A 68 6.76 8.16 -8.77
CA LEU A 68 6.28 7.05 -7.98
C LEU A 68 4.92 7.42 -7.39
N LEU A 69 3.92 6.54 -7.60
CA LEU A 69 2.62 6.59 -6.96
C LEU A 69 2.55 5.48 -5.90
N ILE A 70 2.39 5.89 -4.64
CA ILE A 70 2.21 4.96 -3.52
C ILE A 70 0.72 4.90 -3.16
N ASN A 71 0.17 3.69 -3.12
CA ASN A 71 -1.19 3.45 -2.69
C ASN A 71 -1.24 3.03 -1.22
N ALA A 72 -1.64 3.93 -0.35
CA ALA A 72 -1.90 3.69 1.07
C ALA A 72 -3.42 3.65 1.40
N CYS A 73 -4.25 3.43 0.38
CA CYS A 73 -5.68 3.21 0.51
C CYS A 73 -6.00 1.72 0.70
N PRO A 74 -7.26 1.37 1.06
CA PRO A 74 -7.71 -0.01 1.11
C PRO A 74 -7.45 -0.79 -0.19
N ALA A 75 -7.09 -2.07 -0.06
CA ALA A 75 -6.65 -2.92 -1.17
C ALA A 75 -7.67 -3.07 -2.31
N ILE A 76 -8.96 -2.92 -2.03
CA ILE A 76 -10.02 -2.93 -3.05
C ILE A 76 -9.84 -1.85 -4.13
N LEU A 77 -9.05 -0.81 -3.85
CA LEU A 77 -8.75 0.27 -4.78
C LEU A 77 -7.51 0.02 -5.65
N ASN A 78 -6.75 -1.06 -5.39
CA ASN A 78 -5.49 -1.35 -6.08
C ASN A 78 -5.61 -1.28 -7.61
N LYS A 79 -6.63 -1.91 -8.20
CA LYS A 79 -6.86 -1.87 -9.66
C LYS A 79 -7.00 -0.45 -10.22
N ILE A 80 -7.69 0.42 -9.49
CA ILE A 80 -7.94 1.79 -9.93
C ILE A 80 -6.64 2.58 -9.88
N VAL A 81 -5.88 2.42 -8.78
CA VAL A 81 -4.63 3.15 -8.56
C VAL A 81 -3.52 2.65 -9.49
N LEU A 82 -3.43 1.34 -9.76
CA LEU A 82 -2.53 0.77 -10.77
C LEU A 82 -2.79 1.36 -12.17
N ARG A 83 -4.06 1.45 -12.58
CA ARG A 83 -4.43 2.12 -13.85
C ARG A 83 -4.04 3.59 -13.88
N ALA A 84 -4.14 4.29 -12.75
CA ALA A 84 -3.68 5.67 -12.65
C ALA A 84 -2.15 5.76 -12.77
N ALA A 85 -1.39 4.87 -12.13
CA ALA A 85 0.06 4.81 -12.24
C ALA A 85 0.53 4.57 -13.68
N LEU A 86 -0.12 3.65 -14.40
CA LEU A 86 0.16 3.42 -15.84
C LEU A 86 -0.11 4.67 -16.68
N ARG A 87 -1.22 5.40 -16.45
CA ARG A 87 -1.52 6.66 -17.15
C ARG A 87 -0.51 7.76 -16.84
N LEU A 88 -0.02 7.82 -15.62
CA LEU A 88 1.04 8.74 -15.19
C LEU A 88 2.42 8.33 -15.71
N ARG A 89 2.57 7.11 -16.24
CA ARG A 89 3.86 6.49 -16.57
C ARG A 89 4.80 6.48 -15.36
N ALA A 90 4.24 6.30 -14.17
CA ALA A 90 4.93 6.29 -12.88
C ALA A 90 5.22 4.86 -12.41
N HIS A 91 6.22 4.70 -11.54
CA HIS A 91 6.37 3.50 -10.72
C HIS A 91 5.20 3.41 -9.75
N TYR A 92 4.95 2.23 -9.24
CA TYR A 92 3.85 1.97 -8.32
C TYR A 92 4.31 1.19 -7.10
N LEU A 93 3.70 1.46 -5.94
CA LEU A 93 3.87 0.67 -4.74
C LEU A 93 2.54 0.58 -3.98
N ASP A 94 2.18 -0.61 -3.50
CA ASP A 94 1.14 -0.82 -2.49
C ASP A 94 1.59 -1.78 -1.40
N MET A 95 0.80 -1.86 -0.32
CA MET A 95 1.15 -2.62 0.88
C MET A 95 0.19 -3.77 1.16
N ALA A 96 -0.86 -3.97 0.36
CA ALA A 96 -1.87 -4.98 0.62
C ALA A 96 -2.36 -5.65 -0.66
N ALA A 97 -2.66 -6.95 -0.59
CA ALA A 97 -3.31 -7.70 -1.65
C ALA A 97 -4.84 -7.62 -1.54
N HIS A 98 -5.51 -7.54 -2.68
CA HIS A 98 -6.94 -7.83 -2.79
C HIS A 98 -7.11 -9.10 -3.62
N LEU A 99 -7.55 -10.17 -2.97
CA LEU A 99 -7.71 -11.50 -3.55
C LEU A 99 -9.19 -11.74 -3.83
N THR A 100 -9.59 -11.73 -5.10
CA THR A 100 -10.99 -11.86 -5.49
C THR A 100 -11.32 -13.23 -6.10
N GLU A 101 -10.82 -13.52 -7.29
CA GLU A 101 -11.15 -14.72 -8.04
C GLU A 101 -10.22 -15.88 -7.72
N SER A 102 -8.94 -15.58 -7.45
CA SER A 102 -7.96 -16.58 -7.08
C SER A 102 -7.44 -16.31 -5.67
N PRO A 103 -7.58 -17.26 -4.74
CA PRO A 103 -7.14 -17.07 -3.37
C PRO A 103 -5.61 -17.03 -3.23
N PHE A 104 -4.86 -17.44 -4.25
CA PHE A 104 -3.41 -17.56 -4.21
C PHE A 104 -2.69 -16.65 -5.21
N ARG A 105 -3.42 -15.79 -5.92
CA ARG A 105 -2.84 -14.89 -6.91
C ARG A 105 -3.37 -13.48 -6.72
N ALA A 106 -2.48 -12.55 -6.41
CA ALA A 106 -2.83 -11.15 -6.31
C ALA A 106 -3.33 -10.62 -7.66
N GLU A 107 -4.46 -9.92 -7.66
CA GLU A 107 -5.06 -9.35 -8.88
C GLU A 107 -4.18 -8.28 -9.54
N GLN A 108 -3.27 -7.66 -8.77
CA GLN A 108 -2.30 -6.68 -9.25
C GLN A 108 -1.38 -7.26 -10.34
N LEU A 109 -1.09 -8.55 -10.33
CA LEU A 109 -0.25 -9.22 -11.33
C LEU A 109 -0.78 -9.13 -12.76
N ARG A 110 -2.08 -8.85 -12.94
CA ARG A 110 -2.67 -8.61 -14.27
C ARG A 110 -2.14 -7.35 -14.97
N PHE A 111 -1.47 -6.48 -14.25
CA PHE A 111 -0.91 -5.23 -14.78
C PHE A 111 0.55 -5.34 -15.19
N GLU A 112 1.17 -6.51 -15.04
CA GLU A 112 2.60 -6.74 -15.29
C GLU A 112 3.04 -6.24 -16.67
N THR A 113 2.40 -6.70 -17.74
CA THR A 113 2.72 -6.31 -19.12
C THR A 113 2.68 -4.78 -19.30
N GLY A 114 1.66 -4.12 -18.73
CA GLY A 114 1.56 -2.66 -18.84
C GLY A 114 2.72 -1.90 -18.18
N PHE A 115 3.24 -2.41 -17.07
CA PHE A 115 4.44 -1.81 -16.43
C PHE A 115 5.72 -2.15 -17.18
N GLN A 116 5.85 -3.36 -17.73
CA GLN A 116 6.97 -3.76 -18.58
C GLN A 116 7.08 -2.89 -19.83
N ASP A 117 5.97 -2.70 -20.56
CA ASP A 117 5.89 -1.87 -21.77
C ASP A 117 6.32 -0.42 -21.52
N LEU A 118 5.99 0.10 -20.35
CA LEU A 118 6.37 1.44 -19.93
C LEU A 118 7.77 1.53 -19.31
N ARG A 119 8.47 0.41 -19.13
CA ARG A 119 9.72 0.31 -18.37
C ARG A 119 9.57 0.94 -16.97
N ARG A 120 8.49 0.55 -16.29
CA ARG A 120 8.20 0.96 -14.92
C ARG A 120 8.12 -0.27 -14.02
N THR A 121 8.37 -0.06 -12.74
CA THR A 121 8.30 -1.10 -11.73
C THR A 121 7.01 -0.92 -10.92
N ALA A 122 6.29 -2.01 -10.69
CA ALA A 122 5.26 -2.08 -9.68
C ALA A 122 5.73 -3.00 -8.56
N VAL A 123 5.87 -2.46 -7.35
CA VAL A 123 6.09 -3.24 -6.13
C VAL A 123 4.74 -3.40 -5.46
N ILE A 124 4.27 -4.61 -5.37
CA ILE A 124 2.95 -4.91 -4.81
C ILE A 124 3.10 -5.65 -3.49
N THR A 125 2.10 -5.50 -2.61
CA THR A 125 2.05 -6.22 -1.32
C THR A 125 3.28 -5.99 -0.42
N ALA A 126 3.84 -4.78 -0.43
CA ALA A 126 5.00 -4.41 0.38
C ALA A 126 4.62 -4.03 1.83
N GLY A 127 3.73 -4.81 2.44
CA GLY A 127 3.30 -4.66 3.83
C GLY A 127 4.06 -5.56 4.78
N VAL A 128 3.42 -5.90 5.90
CA VAL A 128 3.96 -6.88 6.86
C VAL A 128 3.58 -8.29 6.42
N ALA A 129 2.28 -8.56 6.25
CA ALA A 129 1.73 -9.82 5.78
C ALA A 129 0.53 -9.54 4.84
N PRO A 130 0.73 -9.66 3.53
CA PRO A 130 1.95 -10.04 2.79
C PRO A 130 3.01 -8.93 2.71
N GLY A 131 4.25 -9.33 2.50
CA GLY A 131 5.41 -8.47 2.26
C GLY A 131 6.61 -8.91 3.09
N LEU A 132 6.82 -8.34 4.27
CA LEU A 132 7.96 -8.67 5.14
C LEU A 132 8.00 -10.17 5.47
N THR A 133 6.87 -10.79 5.77
CA THR A 133 6.77 -12.22 6.05
C THR A 133 7.28 -13.08 4.89
N ASN A 134 6.96 -12.69 3.65
CA ASN A 134 7.42 -13.41 2.46
C ASN A 134 8.95 -13.31 2.30
N LEU A 135 9.52 -12.13 2.56
CA LEU A 135 10.98 -11.93 2.50
C LEU A 135 11.70 -12.73 3.58
N LEU A 136 11.15 -12.76 4.80
CA LEU A 136 11.72 -13.56 5.91
C LEU A 136 11.66 -15.05 5.59
N ILE A 137 10.56 -15.55 5.03
CA ILE A 137 10.43 -16.94 4.60
C ILE A 137 11.46 -17.27 3.53
N ALA A 138 11.58 -16.45 2.49
CA ALA A 138 12.55 -16.68 1.42
C ALA A 138 13.98 -16.69 1.95
N ALA A 139 14.37 -15.68 2.75
CA ALA A 139 15.70 -15.62 3.35
C ALA A 139 16.00 -16.78 4.29
N SER A 140 14.99 -17.31 5.00
CA SER A 140 15.16 -18.46 5.88
C SER A 140 15.27 -19.77 5.09
N ALA A 141 14.52 -19.90 3.99
CA ALA A 141 14.56 -21.07 3.13
C ALA A 141 15.94 -21.25 2.46
N ASP A 142 16.58 -20.14 2.09
CA ASP A 142 17.94 -20.15 1.50
C ASP A 142 19.02 -20.71 2.47
N LEU A 143 18.72 -20.82 3.75
CA LEU A 143 19.62 -21.37 4.78
C LEU A 143 19.35 -22.85 5.08
N LEU A 144 18.38 -23.47 4.45
CA LEU A 144 17.90 -24.84 4.72
C LEU A 144 18.01 -25.69 3.45
N ASP A 145 18.34 -26.97 3.63
CA ASP A 145 18.39 -27.93 2.51
C ASP A 145 16.99 -28.23 1.96
N THR A 146 15.99 -28.29 2.84
CA THR A 146 14.58 -28.52 2.48
C THR A 146 13.66 -27.80 3.45
N VAL A 147 12.52 -27.36 2.95
CA VAL A 147 11.44 -26.75 3.75
C VAL A 147 10.19 -27.58 3.61
N GLU A 148 9.77 -28.24 4.69
CA GLU A 148 8.55 -29.05 4.72
C GLU A 148 7.31 -28.23 5.10
N THR A 149 7.47 -27.30 6.04
CA THR A 149 6.35 -26.52 6.57
C THR A 149 6.80 -25.14 7.01
N VAL A 150 5.97 -24.15 6.75
CA VAL A 150 6.16 -22.76 7.16
C VAL A 150 5.02 -22.33 8.08
N TYR A 151 5.35 -21.91 9.30
CA TYR A 151 4.41 -21.31 10.23
C TYR A 151 4.70 -19.83 10.36
N VAL A 152 3.74 -18.99 9.95
CA VAL A 152 3.79 -17.54 10.16
C VAL A 152 2.90 -17.20 11.35
N ARG A 153 3.49 -16.60 12.38
CA ARG A 153 2.76 -16.10 13.55
C ARG A 153 3.09 -14.63 13.74
N LEU A 154 2.07 -13.81 13.75
CA LEU A 154 2.17 -12.39 14.01
C LEU A 154 1.66 -12.13 15.42
N TYR A 155 2.42 -11.36 16.16
CA TYR A 155 2.00 -10.84 17.46
C TYR A 155 1.89 -9.32 17.34
N GLU A 156 0.79 -8.78 17.78
CA GLU A 156 0.52 -7.36 17.82
C GLU A 156 0.07 -6.97 19.22
N ALA A 157 0.70 -5.95 19.76
CA ALA A 157 0.30 -5.33 21.01
C ALA A 157 0.19 -3.82 20.81
N THR A 158 -0.91 -3.25 21.30
CA THR A 158 -1.14 -1.80 21.26
C THR A 158 -1.42 -1.33 22.68
N GLU A 159 -0.63 -0.38 23.16
CA GLU A 159 -0.87 0.32 24.41
C GLU A 159 -1.38 1.71 24.09
N SER A 160 -2.59 2.04 24.55
CA SER A 160 -3.22 3.36 24.34
C SER A 160 -4.29 3.61 25.39
N ASP A 161 -4.34 4.83 25.88
CA ASP A 161 -5.41 5.30 26.79
C ASP A 161 -6.75 5.54 26.06
N SER A 162 -6.77 5.41 24.75
CA SER A 162 -7.96 5.58 23.91
C SER A 162 -8.11 4.41 22.94
N PRO A 163 -9.36 4.09 22.52
CA PRO A 163 -9.56 3.08 21.49
C PRO A 163 -8.80 3.45 20.21
N VAL A 164 -7.85 2.62 19.80
CA VAL A 164 -7.06 2.82 18.60
C VAL A 164 -7.49 1.79 17.57
N SER A 165 -7.90 2.26 16.39
CA SER A 165 -8.03 1.41 15.22
C SER A 165 -6.78 1.60 14.36
N GLN A 166 -5.97 0.57 14.19
CA GLN A 166 -4.76 0.62 13.36
C GLN A 166 -5.08 0.61 11.86
N TRP A 167 -6.23 0.05 11.52
CA TRP A 167 -6.74 -0.02 10.14
C TRP A 167 -8.05 0.77 9.99
N SER A 168 -8.58 0.81 8.76
CA SER A 168 -9.98 1.20 8.62
C SER A 168 -10.86 0.12 9.28
N ALA A 169 -11.95 0.55 9.93
CA ALA A 169 -12.88 -0.40 10.58
C ALA A 169 -13.40 -1.49 9.62
N GLU A 170 -13.58 -1.13 8.34
CA GLU A 170 -13.96 -2.04 7.26
C GLU A 170 -12.93 -3.15 7.05
N VAL A 171 -11.63 -2.79 6.97
CA VAL A 171 -10.55 -3.76 6.77
C VAL A 171 -10.38 -4.64 8.02
N ALA A 172 -10.44 -4.08 9.21
CA ALA A 172 -10.35 -4.84 10.45
C ALA A 172 -11.50 -5.85 10.59
N PHE A 173 -12.71 -5.47 10.19
CA PHE A 173 -13.85 -6.37 10.17
C PHE A 173 -13.67 -7.50 9.16
N ASP A 174 -13.25 -7.17 7.92
CA ASP A 174 -13.00 -8.16 6.87
C ASP A 174 -11.93 -9.16 7.29
N GLU A 175 -10.85 -8.72 7.94
CA GLU A 175 -9.82 -9.61 8.48
C GLU A 175 -10.36 -10.53 9.57
N ALA A 176 -11.18 -10.00 10.48
CA ALA A 176 -11.75 -10.77 11.59
C ALA A 176 -12.73 -11.87 11.14
N VAL A 177 -13.48 -11.65 10.05
CA VAL A 177 -14.51 -12.60 9.57
C VAL A 177 -14.04 -13.43 8.38
N SER A 178 -12.92 -13.11 7.75
CA SER A 178 -12.39 -13.84 6.60
C SER A 178 -11.94 -15.24 7.01
N ARG A 179 -12.28 -16.23 6.19
CA ARG A 179 -11.82 -17.61 6.41
C ARG A 179 -10.30 -17.69 6.20
N PRO A 180 -9.57 -18.39 7.08
CA PRO A 180 -8.14 -18.61 6.88
C PRO A 180 -7.91 -19.41 5.60
N ARG A 181 -6.82 -19.13 4.93
CA ARG A 181 -6.43 -19.81 3.69
C ARG A 181 -5.28 -20.76 3.99
N LEU A 182 -5.45 -22.00 3.59
CA LEU A 182 -4.43 -23.04 3.73
C LEU A 182 -3.98 -23.44 2.33
N TYR A 183 -2.66 -23.44 2.13
CA TYR A 183 -2.04 -24.07 0.97
C TYR A 183 -1.51 -25.43 1.39
N ARG A 184 -1.89 -26.45 0.63
CA ARG A 184 -1.35 -27.81 0.78
C ARG A 184 -0.95 -28.31 -0.60
N HIS A 185 0.21 -28.93 -0.69
CA HIS A 185 0.64 -29.74 -1.83
C HIS A 185 -0.05 -31.06 -1.84
#